data_c2af853e79b71e4c10f26aa34c829774
#
_entry.id   c2af853e79b71e4c10f26aa34c829774
#
_cell.length_a   1.000
_cell.length_b   1.000
_cell.length_c   1.000
_cell.angle_alpha   90.00
_cell.angle_beta   90.00
_cell.angle_gamma   90.00
#
_symmetry.space_group_name_H-M   'P 1'
#
loop_
_entity.id
_entity.type
_entity.pdbx_description
1 polymer ?
#
loop_
_entity_poly.entity_id
_entity_poly.type
_entity_poly.pdbx_seq_one_letter_code
_entity_poly.pdbx_strand_id
1 'polypeptide(L)'
;MTGRVFNIQRCSLHDGPGVRTTVFMKGCPLRCAWCQNPEGLTHDTSVMYDPRKCISCKSCADKSRVDGAEVCPAGALVAYGKEYTSDALVKLMLADADFFSDTGGVTFSGGECLLQSDFILECTKKLAEHGISVAIDTCGAVEFSNIEKLIPYASLFLYDIKTLNDEQHKKFTGMSNRTILENFERLYQSGAKIWVRIPVVNTFNASKEDVMQIKEFLDRFPNIEKIEALKYHELGLHKYEMLGREYTLGDEALVSDADFEDIKSILNKN
;
A
#
# COMPACT_ATOMS: atom_id res chain seq x y z
N MET A 1 -11.66 11.11 15.82
CA MET A 1 -10.22 11.17 15.47
C MET A 1 -10.02 11.73 14.09
N THR A 2 -8.79 12.16 13.73
CA THR A 2 -8.44 12.57 12.38
C THR A 2 -7.36 11.67 11.82
N GLY A 3 -7.34 11.51 10.49
CA GLY A 3 -6.34 10.75 9.77
C GLY A 3 -5.94 11.47 8.48
N ARG A 4 -4.70 11.24 8.04
CA ARG A 4 -4.15 11.89 6.86
C ARG A 4 -4.12 10.94 5.68
N VAL A 5 -4.87 11.29 4.65
CA VAL A 5 -5.11 10.51 3.43
C VAL A 5 -4.50 11.24 2.25
N PHE A 6 -3.78 10.53 1.37
CA PHE A 6 -3.24 11.17 0.17
C PHE A 6 -4.04 10.83 -1.09
N ASN A 7 -4.77 9.72 -1.10
CA ASN A 7 -5.64 9.36 -2.22
C ASN A 7 -6.83 8.52 -1.77
N ILE A 8 -7.93 8.60 -2.51
CA ILE A 8 -9.09 7.72 -2.39
C ILE A 8 -9.40 7.22 -3.80
N GLN A 9 -9.20 5.94 -4.03
CA GLN A 9 -9.44 5.31 -5.33
C GLN A 9 -10.73 4.50 -5.25
N ARG A 10 -11.70 4.89 -6.07
CA ARG A 10 -12.97 4.18 -6.19
C ARG A 10 -12.88 3.08 -7.23
N CYS A 11 -13.71 2.06 -7.09
CA CYS A 11 -13.82 0.94 -8.03
C CYS A 11 -12.49 0.20 -8.25
N SER A 12 -11.67 0.03 -7.21
CA SER A 12 -10.47 -0.81 -7.26
C SER A 12 -10.86 -2.29 -7.33
N LEU A 13 -10.15 -3.07 -8.18
CA LEU A 13 -10.35 -4.51 -8.38
C LEU A 13 -9.15 -5.34 -7.90
N HIS A 14 -8.09 -4.69 -7.44
CA HIS A 14 -6.82 -5.34 -7.09
C HIS A 14 -6.44 -5.21 -5.59
N ASP A 15 -7.29 -4.57 -4.81
CA ASP A 15 -7.04 -4.28 -3.40
C ASP A 15 -7.90 -5.12 -2.46
N GLY A 16 -8.11 -6.39 -2.82
CA GLY A 16 -8.93 -7.36 -2.10
C GLY A 16 -10.08 -7.90 -2.96
N PRO A 17 -10.99 -8.71 -2.40
CA PRO A 17 -12.09 -9.31 -3.15
C PRO A 17 -13.16 -8.28 -3.52
N GLY A 18 -13.76 -8.46 -4.70
CA GLY A 18 -14.85 -7.63 -5.21
C GLY A 18 -14.42 -6.21 -5.60
N VAL A 19 -15.42 -5.33 -5.78
CA VAL A 19 -15.18 -3.91 -6.03
C VAL A 19 -14.93 -3.20 -4.71
N ARG A 20 -13.87 -2.40 -4.63
CA ARG A 20 -13.49 -1.72 -3.37
C ARG A 20 -13.24 -0.23 -3.57
N THR A 21 -13.46 0.52 -2.50
CA THR A 21 -12.90 1.87 -2.38
C THR A 21 -11.63 1.78 -1.52
N THR A 22 -10.48 2.10 -2.12
CA THR A 22 -9.19 2.05 -1.46
C THR A 22 -8.80 3.43 -0.95
N VAL A 23 -8.52 3.51 0.34
CA VAL A 23 -8.08 4.73 1.05
C VAL A 23 -6.59 4.63 1.30
N PHE A 24 -5.82 5.53 0.71
CA PHE A 24 -4.36 5.55 0.81
C PHE A 24 -3.91 6.52 1.91
N MET A 25 -3.39 5.96 2.99
CA MET A 25 -2.94 6.69 4.18
C MET A 25 -1.51 7.20 4.02
N LYS A 26 -1.21 8.37 4.61
CA LYS A 26 0.13 8.96 4.63
C LYS A 26 1.02 8.35 5.72
N GLY A 27 2.31 8.29 5.43
CA GLY A 27 3.36 7.74 6.30
C GLY A 27 3.70 6.31 5.94
N CYS A 28 4.98 5.99 5.86
CA CYS A 28 5.50 4.63 5.70
C CYS A 28 6.87 4.52 6.37
N PRO A 29 7.17 3.47 7.12
CA PRO A 29 8.50 3.27 7.69
C PRO A 29 9.48 2.77 6.64
N LEU A 30 9.00 2.08 5.59
CA LEU A 30 9.83 1.56 4.52
C LEU A 30 10.18 2.62 3.46
N ARG A 31 11.26 2.35 2.73
CA ARG A 31 11.75 3.15 1.58
C ARG A 31 12.04 2.22 0.41
N CYS A 32 11.01 1.43 0.03
CA CYS A 32 11.15 0.47 -1.06
C CYS A 32 11.61 1.16 -2.34
N ALA A 33 12.66 0.65 -2.96
CA ALA A 33 13.22 1.21 -4.19
C ALA A 33 12.21 1.24 -5.35
N TRP A 34 11.23 0.32 -5.34
CA TRP A 34 10.13 0.21 -6.32
C TRP A 34 8.82 0.86 -5.88
N CYS A 35 8.83 1.76 -4.89
CA CYS A 35 7.59 2.31 -4.34
C CYS A 35 6.75 3.02 -5.40
N GLN A 36 5.48 2.62 -5.54
CA GLN A 36 4.55 3.21 -6.50
C GLN A 36 3.85 4.48 -5.96
N ASN A 37 4.00 4.75 -4.65
CA ASN A 37 3.33 5.86 -3.98
C ASN A 37 4.32 6.70 -3.16
N PRO A 38 5.34 7.31 -3.82
CA PRO A 38 6.36 8.10 -3.11
C PRO A 38 5.77 9.32 -2.39
N GLU A 39 4.60 9.81 -2.80
CA GLU A 39 3.84 10.88 -2.13
C GLU A 39 3.28 10.43 -0.77
N GLY A 40 3.12 9.13 -0.57
CA GLY A 40 2.65 8.53 0.68
C GLY A 40 3.72 8.29 1.74
N LEU A 41 5.01 8.41 1.41
CA LEU A 41 6.12 8.00 2.29
C LEU A 41 6.26 8.83 3.57
N THR A 42 5.94 10.13 3.53
CA THR A 42 5.98 11.01 4.70
C THR A 42 4.59 11.20 5.29
N HIS A 43 4.50 11.47 6.59
CA HIS A 43 3.21 11.80 7.22
C HIS A 43 2.72 13.18 6.76
N ASP A 44 3.64 14.13 6.57
CA ASP A 44 3.30 15.48 6.17
C ASP A 44 2.77 15.56 4.75
N THR A 45 2.05 16.64 4.44
CA THR A 45 1.56 16.91 3.09
C THR A 45 2.73 17.00 2.11
N SER A 46 2.66 16.26 1.02
CA SER A 46 3.63 16.31 -0.09
C SER A 46 3.07 17.17 -1.22
N VAL A 47 3.90 18.01 -1.83
CA VAL A 47 3.51 18.78 -3.02
C VAL A 47 4.20 18.18 -4.23
N MET A 48 3.42 17.84 -5.24
CA MET A 48 3.89 17.36 -6.53
C MET A 48 3.78 18.46 -7.56
N TYR A 49 4.84 18.68 -8.35
CA TYR A 49 4.88 19.65 -9.43
C TYR A 49 5.00 18.97 -10.79
N ASP A 50 3.98 19.14 -11.64
CA ASP A 50 4.02 18.68 -13.04
C ASP A 50 4.41 19.86 -13.96
N PRO A 51 5.67 19.92 -14.42
CA PRO A 51 6.14 21.00 -15.29
C PRO A 51 5.40 21.06 -16.62
N ARG A 52 4.81 19.94 -17.09
CA ARG A 52 4.07 19.87 -18.37
C ARG A 52 2.75 20.62 -18.32
N LYS A 53 2.17 20.78 -17.11
CA LYS A 53 0.95 21.54 -16.88
C LYS A 53 1.21 23.01 -16.55
N CYS A 54 2.45 23.39 -16.26
CA CYS A 54 2.78 24.73 -15.80
C CYS A 54 2.69 25.76 -16.92
N ILE A 55 1.81 26.73 -16.77
CA ILE A 55 1.63 27.83 -17.71
C ILE A 55 2.50 29.06 -17.38
N SER A 56 3.42 28.93 -16.45
CA SER A 56 4.36 30.01 -16.05
C SER A 56 3.69 31.33 -15.60
N CYS A 57 2.49 31.24 -15.02
CA CYS A 57 1.69 32.39 -14.58
C CYS A 57 2.26 33.13 -13.37
N LYS A 58 3.26 32.56 -12.68
CA LYS A 58 3.91 33.08 -11.46
C LYS A 58 2.96 33.29 -10.26
N SER A 59 1.76 32.68 -10.25
CA SER A 59 0.83 32.75 -9.13
C SER A 59 1.34 32.05 -7.87
N CYS A 60 2.21 31.02 -8.01
CA CYS A 60 2.88 30.36 -6.92
C CYS A 60 4.24 31.03 -6.65
N ALA A 61 4.48 31.47 -5.41
CA ALA A 61 5.78 32.03 -5.00
C ALA A 61 6.84 30.93 -4.83
N ASP A 62 6.41 29.77 -4.32
CA ASP A 62 7.25 28.60 -4.08
C ASP A 62 6.50 27.34 -4.49
N LYS A 63 7.10 26.54 -5.38
CA LYS A 63 6.50 25.31 -5.92
C LYS A 63 6.52 24.14 -4.93
N SER A 64 7.24 24.25 -3.84
CA SER A 64 7.31 23.21 -2.79
C SER A 64 6.24 23.38 -1.71
N ARG A 65 5.52 24.50 -1.68
CA ARG A 65 4.59 24.86 -0.62
C ARG A 65 3.14 24.48 -0.95
N VAL A 66 2.41 24.08 0.10
CA VAL A 66 0.98 23.69 0.00
C VAL A 66 0.13 24.86 -0.51
N ASP A 67 0.37 26.07 0.01
CA ASP A 67 -0.31 27.30 -0.42
C ASP A 67 -0.10 27.59 -1.93
N GLY A 68 1.07 27.21 -2.50
CA GLY A 68 1.31 27.27 -3.93
C GLY A 68 0.38 26.32 -4.73
N ALA A 69 0.05 25.15 -4.18
CA ALA A 69 -0.90 24.23 -4.81
C ALA A 69 -2.33 24.78 -4.83
N GLU A 70 -2.75 25.47 -3.76
CA GLU A 70 -4.10 26.05 -3.64
C GLU A 70 -4.34 27.18 -4.66
N VAL A 71 -3.30 27.93 -5.03
CA VAL A 71 -3.40 29.06 -5.95
C VAL A 71 -3.02 28.73 -7.40
N CYS A 72 -2.64 27.48 -7.71
CA CYS A 72 -2.20 27.08 -9.04
C CYS A 72 -3.38 26.92 -10.02
N PRO A 73 -3.63 27.85 -10.96
CA PRO A 73 -4.81 27.80 -11.83
C PRO A 73 -4.74 26.66 -12.87
N ALA A 74 -3.53 26.17 -13.17
CA ALA A 74 -3.31 25.11 -14.14
C ALA A 74 -3.30 23.70 -13.50
N GLY A 75 -3.42 23.59 -12.16
CA GLY A 75 -3.28 22.31 -11.47
C GLY A 75 -1.91 21.65 -11.66
N ALA A 76 -0.87 22.47 -11.97
CA ALA A 76 0.50 21.98 -12.09
C ALA A 76 1.13 21.65 -10.73
N LEU A 77 0.61 22.21 -9.66
CA LEU A 77 0.96 21.90 -8.28
C LEU A 77 -0.25 21.22 -7.62
N VAL A 78 -0.01 20.07 -7.00
CA VAL A 78 -1.04 19.31 -6.26
C VAL A 78 -0.49 18.91 -4.91
N ALA A 79 -1.27 19.21 -3.86
CA ALA A 79 -0.94 18.81 -2.49
C ALA A 79 -1.59 17.44 -2.17
N TYR A 80 -0.79 16.51 -1.67
CA TYR A 80 -1.19 15.17 -1.26
C TYR A 80 -1.07 15.02 0.26
N GLY A 81 -2.14 14.68 0.94
CA GLY A 81 -2.16 14.53 2.41
C GLY A 81 -3.20 15.42 3.06
N LYS A 82 -4.46 15.22 2.65
CA LYS A 82 -5.62 15.88 3.26
C LYS A 82 -6.00 15.19 4.57
N GLU A 83 -6.33 15.99 5.58
CA GLU A 83 -6.85 15.50 6.84
C GLU A 83 -8.35 15.27 6.76
N TYR A 84 -8.80 14.13 7.29
CA TYR A 84 -10.20 13.75 7.39
C TYR A 84 -10.54 13.36 8.83
N THR A 85 -11.72 13.76 9.30
CA THR A 85 -12.33 13.11 10.46
C THR A 85 -12.84 11.73 10.06
N SER A 86 -12.94 10.79 11.01
CA SER A 86 -13.49 9.45 10.74
C SER A 86 -14.91 9.52 10.15
N ASP A 87 -15.76 10.44 10.66
CA ASP A 87 -17.14 10.61 10.15
C ASP A 87 -17.14 11.08 8.69
N ALA A 88 -16.31 12.07 8.37
CA ALA A 88 -16.23 12.59 7.00
C ALA A 88 -15.71 11.52 6.02
N LEU A 89 -14.70 10.74 6.42
CA LEU A 89 -14.14 9.68 5.58
C LEU A 89 -15.14 8.53 5.40
N VAL A 90 -15.77 8.06 6.47
CA VAL A 90 -16.78 7.00 6.42
C VAL A 90 -17.97 7.42 5.54
N LYS A 91 -18.44 8.65 5.66
CA LYS A 91 -19.52 9.18 4.78
C LYS A 91 -19.14 9.12 3.31
N LEU A 92 -17.89 9.42 2.95
CA LEU A 92 -17.42 9.30 1.56
C LEU A 92 -17.41 7.85 1.08
N MET A 93 -17.01 6.91 1.93
CA MET A 93 -16.97 5.48 1.58
C MET A 93 -18.36 4.87 1.48
N LEU A 94 -19.30 5.27 2.35
CA LEU A 94 -20.69 4.81 2.29
C LEU A 94 -21.41 5.28 1.03
N ALA A 95 -20.97 6.37 0.40
CA ALA A 95 -21.52 6.81 -0.89
C ALA A 95 -21.21 5.81 -2.04
N ASP A 96 -20.28 4.89 -1.85
CA ASP A 96 -19.91 3.86 -2.81
C ASP A 96 -20.51 2.48 -2.46
N ALA A 97 -21.31 2.38 -1.38
CA ALA A 97 -21.80 1.11 -0.83
C ALA A 97 -22.56 0.25 -1.86
N ASP A 98 -23.34 0.88 -2.73
CA ASP A 98 -24.12 0.19 -3.78
C ASP A 98 -23.23 -0.54 -4.82
N PHE A 99 -21.94 -0.16 -4.93
CA PHE A 99 -21.00 -0.79 -5.86
C PHE A 99 -20.21 -1.96 -5.23
N PHE A 100 -20.27 -2.15 -3.92
CA PHE A 100 -19.43 -3.16 -3.24
C PHE A 100 -19.90 -4.58 -3.43
N SER A 101 -21.18 -4.80 -3.78
CA SER A 101 -21.78 -6.13 -3.86
C SER A 101 -21.51 -6.98 -2.59
N ASP A 102 -21.66 -8.31 -2.67
CA ASP A 102 -21.51 -9.20 -1.50
C ASP A 102 -20.05 -9.40 -1.05
N THR A 103 -19.07 -9.12 -1.90
CA THR A 103 -17.66 -9.41 -1.64
C THR A 103 -16.78 -8.16 -1.53
N GLY A 104 -17.25 -7.04 -2.05
CA GLY A 104 -16.50 -5.78 -2.05
C GLY A 104 -16.49 -5.06 -0.70
N GLY A 105 -16.05 -3.81 -0.69
CA GLY A 105 -16.00 -2.98 0.50
C GLY A 105 -14.92 -1.92 0.48
N VAL A 106 -14.31 -1.65 1.61
CA VAL A 106 -13.27 -0.65 1.78
C VAL A 106 -11.93 -1.32 2.03
N THR A 107 -10.85 -0.77 1.46
CA THR A 107 -9.48 -1.17 1.78
C THR A 107 -8.71 0.04 2.30
N PHE A 108 -8.10 -0.09 3.47
CA PHE A 108 -7.11 0.86 3.95
C PHE A 108 -5.72 0.38 3.52
N SER A 109 -5.03 1.23 2.76
CA SER A 109 -3.73 1.01 2.14
C SER A 109 -2.88 2.29 2.24
N GLY A 110 -1.92 2.49 1.34
CA GLY A 110 -1.21 3.77 1.18
C GLY A 110 0.30 3.66 1.28
N GLY A 111 0.88 4.36 2.24
CA GLY A 111 2.23 4.10 2.72
C GLY A 111 2.21 2.83 3.58
N GLU A 112 2.10 3.01 4.90
CA GLU A 112 1.74 1.95 5.86
C GLU A 112 0.55 2.45 6.67
N CYS A 113 -0.63 1.95 6.35
CA CYS A 113 -1.87 2.45 6.93
C CYS A 113 -1.93 2.26 8.44
N LEU A 114 -1.29 1.22 8.97
CA LEU A 114 -1.30 0.88 10.39
C LEU A 114 -0.48 1.84 11.28
N LEU A 115 0.27 2.77 10.70
CA LEU A 115 0.82 3.92 11.45
C LEU A 115 -0.29 4.84 11.98
N GLN A 116 -1.48 4.77 11.39
CA GLN A 116 -2.68 5.51 11.79
C GLN A 116 -3.79 4.55 12.29
N SER A 117 -3.39 3.45 12.94
CA SER A 117 -4.26 2.32 13.30
C SER A 117 -5.45 2.70 14.18
N ASP A 118 -5.33 3.68 15.08
CA ASP A 118 -6.44 4.12 15.93
C ASP A 118 -7.54 4.83 15.13
N PHE A 119 -7.13 5.66 14.16
CA PHE A 119 -8.05 6.29 13.22
C PHE A 119 -8.75 5.25 12.33
N ILE A 120 -7.98 4.29 11.81
CA ILE A 120 -8.53 3.20 10.98
C ILE A 120 -9.50 2.35 11.79
N LEU A 121 -9.18 2.03 13.05
CA LEU A 121 -10.08 1.29 13.93
C LEU A 121 -11.42 1.99 14.11
N GLU A 122 -11.42 3.32 14.31
CA GLU A 122 -12.65 4.09 14.43
C GLU A 122 -13.47 4.04 13.13
N CYS A 123 -12.81 4.21 11.97
CA CYS A 123 -13.47 4.09 10.67
C CYS A 123 -14.02 2.67 10.44
N THR A 124 -13.24 1.63 10.74
CA THR A 124 -13.62 0.23 10.55
C THR A 124 -14.85 -0.14 11.37
N LYS A 125 -14.91 0.31 12.64
CA LYS A 125 -16.08 0.08 13.50
C LYS A 125 -17.33 0.72 12.91
N LYS A 126 -17.24 1.96 12.46
CA LYS A 126 -18.37 2.67 11.82
C LYS A 126 -18.80 1.99 10.52
N LEU A 127 -17.87 1.52 9.70
CA LEU A 127 -18.20 0.78 8.47
C LEU A 127 -18.87 -0.56 8.78
N ALA A 128 -18.43 -1.26 9.83
CA ALA A 128 -19.05 -2.51 10.28
C ALA A 128 -20.49 -2.33 10.72
N GLU A 129 -20.88 -1.20 11.33
CA GLU A 129 -22.27 -0.87 11.67
C GLU A 129 -23.18 -0.82 10.42
N HIS A 130 -22.60 -0.57 9.25
CA HIS A 130 -23.28 -0.56 7.96
C HIS A 130 -23.10 -1.86 7.14
N GLY A 131 -22.50 -2.90 7.75
CA GLY A 131 -22.24 -4.17 7.08
C GLY A 131 -21.15 -4.11 6.00
N ILE A 132 -20.34 -3.07 5.96
CA ILE A 132 -19.28 -2.90 4.95
C ILE A 132 -18.03 -3.68 5.36
N SER A 133 -17.57 -4.56 4.47
CA SER A 133 -16.33 -5.32 4.61
C SER A 133 -15.10 -4.40 4.55
N VAL A 134 -14.16 -4.59 5.48
CA VAL A 134 -12.91 -3.82 5.53
C VAL A 134 -11.70 -4.74 5.36
N ALA A 135 -10.85 -4.43 4.39
CA ALA A 135 -9.54 -5.04 4.22
C ALA A 135 -8.43 -4.06 4.66
N ILE A 136 -7.36 -4.61 5.22
CA ILE A 136 -6.16 -3.87 5.62
C ILE A 136 -4.99 -4.32 4.75
N ASP A 137 -4.43 -3.39 3.98
CA ASP A 137 -3.26 -3.61 3.15
C ASP A 137 -2.02 -3.06 3.85
N THR A 138 -1.12 -3.95 4.26
CA THR A 138 0.00 -3.62 5.15
C THR A 138 1.29 -4.33 4.77
N CYS A 139 2.41 -3.63 4.96
CA CYS A 139 3.72 -4.26 4.92
C CYS A 139 4.13 -4.88 6.28
N GLY A 140 3.34 -4.71 7.33
CA GLY A 140 3.58 -5.28 8.64
C GLY A 140 4.75 -4.68 9.44
N ALA A 141 5.39 -3.62 8.95
CA ALA A 141 6.53 -2.98 9.62
C ALA A 141 6.08 -1.99 10.71
N VAL A 142 5.32 -2.47 11.67
CA VAL A 142 4.73 -1.70 12.78
C VAL A 142 4.78 -2.50 14.07
N GLU A 143 4.50 -1.87 15.20
CA GLU A 143 4.23 -2.58 16.45
C GLU A 143 2.99 -3.47 16.28
N PHE A 144 3.06 -4.73 16.76
CA PHE A 144 1.96 -5.68 16.59
C PHE A 144 0.63 -5.20 17.18
N SER A 145 0.66 -4.41 18.24
CA SER A 145 -0.54 -3.80 18.84
C SER A 145 -1.36 -2.98 17.85
N ASN A 146 -0.73 -2.45 16.79
CA ASN A 146 -1.41 -1.73 15.72
C ASN A 146 -2.19 -2.67 14.79
N ILE A 147 -1.71 -3.90 14.61
CA ILE A 147 -2.39 -4.96 13.87
C ILE A 147 -3.50 -5.58 14.74
N GLU A 148 -3.14 -5.97 15.97
CA GLU A 148 -3.96 -6.73 16.89
C GLU A 148 -5.33 -6.09 17.14
N LYS A 149 -5.37 -4.77 17.34
CA LYS A 149 -6.63 -4.05 17.58
C LYS A 149 -7.62 -4.09 16.41
N LEU A 150 -7.14 -4.39 15.18
CA LEU A 150 -7.97 -4.46 13.98
C LEU A 150 -8.44 -5.88 13.66
N ILE A 151 -7.81 -6.92 14.21
CA ILE A 151 -8.16 -8.33 13.95
C ILE A 151 -9.66 -8.61 14.14
N PRO A 152 -10.34 -8.11 15.19
CA PRO A 152 -11.77 -8.40 15.38
C PRO A 152 -12.70 -7.71 14.37
N TYR A 153 -12.22 -6.75 13.61
CA TYR A 153 -13.04 -5.87 12.77
C TYR A 153 -12.68 -5.94 11.27
N ALA A 154 -11.44 -6.27 10.95
CA ALA A 154 -11.02 -6.46 9.57
C ALA A 154 -11.46 -7.82 9.04
N SER A 155 -12.04 -7.84 7.85
CA SER A 155 -12.45 -9.07 7.17
C SER A 155 -11.30 -9.78 6.47
N LEU A 156 -10.22 -9.05 6.17
CA LEU A 156 -9.06 -9.54 5.41
C LEU A 156 -7.83 -8.67 5.68
N PHE A 157 -6.67 -9.29 5.75
CA PHE A 157 -5.38 -8.63 5.68
C PHE A 157 -4.68 -8.98 4.36
N LEU A 158 -4.36 -7.97 3.57
CA LEU A 158 -3.44 -8.07 2.43
C LEU A 158 -2.05 -7.81 2.99
N TYR A 159 -1.24 -8.85 3.10
CA TYR A 159 0.03 -8.77 3.83
C TYR A 159 1.22 -8.93 2.88
N ASP A 160 2.07 -7.93 2.84
CA ASP A 160 3.24 -7.93 1.97
C ASP A 160 4.42 -8.69 2.58
N ILE A 161 4.86 -9.78 1.93
CA ILE A 161 6.15 -10.44 2.18
C ILE A 161 7.04 -10.18 0.98
N LYS A 162 8.13 -9.43 1.19
CA LYS A 162 8.96 -8.95 0.08
C LYS A 162 10.14 -9.85 -0.22
N THR A 163 10.81 -10.37 0.81
CA THR A 163 11.87 -11.39 0.75
C THR A 163 12.13 -11.93 2.16
N LEU A 164 12.69 -13.16 2.23
CA LEU A 164 13.18 -13.75 3.49
C LEU A 164 14.62 -13.33 3.80
N ASN A 165 15.36 -12.84 2.81
CA ASN A 165 16.72 -12.37 2.97
C ASN A 165 16.76 -10.98 3.64
N ASP A 166 17.14 -10.91 4.92
CA ASP A 166 17.13 -9.68 5.71
C ASP A 166 18.08 -8.61 5.16
N GLU A 167 19.26 -9.00 4.65
CA GLU A 167 20.22 -8.05 4.08
C GLU A 167 19.70 -7.44 2.78
N GLN A 168 19.08 -8.23 1.91
CA GLN A 168 18.40 -7.75 0.73
C GLN A 168 17.23 -6.82 1.12
N HIS A 169 16.44 -7.22 2.10
CA HIS A 169 15.33 -6.41 2.58
C HIS A 169 15.81 -5.04 3.08
N LYS A 170 16.84 -5.00 3.93
CA LYS A 170 17.45 -3.73 4.40
C LYS A 170 17.96 -2.87 3.25
N LYS A 171 18.67 -3.49 2.29
CA LYS A 171 19.25 -2.78 1.14
C LYS A 171 18.19 -2.07 0.31
N PHE A 172 17.07 -2.73 0.03
CA PHE A 172 16.07 -2.25 -0.92
C PHE A 172 14.86 -1.56 -0.29
N THR A 173 14.65 -1.74 1.03
CA THR A 173 13.50 -1.14 1.74
C THR A 173 13.91 -0.23 2.89
N GLY A 174 15.19 -0.22 3.26
CA GLY A 174 15.73 0.58 4.36
C GLY A 174 15.53 -0.03 5.75
N MET A 175 14.87 -1.20 5.89
CA MET A 175 14.59 -1.84 7.19
C MET A 175 14.78 -3.35 7.15
N SER A 176 15.00 -3.96 8.33
CA SER A 176 14.97 -5.41 8.53
C SER A 176 13.56 -5.97 8.30
N ASN A 177 13.47 -7.19 7.77
CA ASN A 177 12.21 -7.92 7.63
C ASN A 177 11.78 -8.66 8.90
N ARG A 178 12.59 -8.68 9.96
CA ARG A 178 12.34 -9.47 11.17
C ARG A 178 10.97 -9.18 11.77
N THR A 179 10.67 -7.92 12.09
CA THR A 179 9.38 -7.51 12.65
C THR A 179 8.22 -7.87 11.71
N ILE A 180 8.42 -7.75 10.40
CA ILE A 180 7.41 -8.08 9.39
C ILE A 180 7.07 -9.57 9.45
N LEU A 181 8.08 -10.45 9.49
CA LEU A 181 7.87 -11.90 9.56
C LEU A 181 7.29 -12.33 10.90
N GLU A 182 7.76 -11.78 12.03
CA GLU A 182 7.22 -12.03 13.36
C GLU A 182 5.74 -11.60 13.44
N ASN A 183 5.39 -10.44 12.91
CA ASN A 183 4.01 -9.95 12.87
C ASN A 183 3.12 -10.80 11.98
N PHE A 184 3.63 -11.28 10.85
CA PHE A 184 2.92 -12.22 9.98
C PHE A 184 2.57 -13.52 10.72
N GLU A 185 3.54 -14.14 11.40
CA GLU A 185 3.31 -15.37 12.17
C GLU A 185 2.26 -15.17 13.28
N ARG A 186 2.34 -14.05 14.01
CA ARG A 186 1.36 -13.71 15.06
C ARG A 186 -0.04 -13.46 14.48
N LEU A 187 -0.13 -12.74 13.35
CA LEU A 187 -1.40 -12.50 12.66
C LEU A 187 -2.01 -13.82 12.18
N TYR A 188 -1.21 -14.73 11.61
CA TYR A 188 -1.68 -16.05 11.20
C TYR A 188 -2.20 -16.87 12.40
N GLN A 189 -1.46 -16.86 13.51
CA GLN A 189 -1.86 -17.56 14.74
C GLN A 189 -3.16 -17.03 15.35
N SER A 190 -3.53 -15.79 15.08
CA SER A 190 -4.81 -15.21 15.51
C SER A 190 -6.03 -15.76 14.76
N GLY A 191 -5.84 -16.50 13.68
CA GLY A 191 -6.91 -17.00 12.81
C GLY A 191 -7.47 -15.96 11.84
N ALA A 192 -6.80 -14.79 11.70
CA ALA A 192 -7.20 -13.78 10.73
C ALA A 192 -7.08 -14.31 9.29
N LYS A 193 -7.96 -13.86 8.41
CA LYS A 193 -7.88 -14.15 6.98
C LYS A 193 -6.75 -13.33 6.35
N ILE A 194 -5.87 -14.00 5.62
CA ILE A 194 -4.67 -13.37 5.04
C ILE A 194 -4.57 -13.72 3.56
N TRP A 195 -4.37 -12.69 2.74
CA TRP A 195 -3.80 -12.82 1.41
C TRP A 195 -2.35 -12.34 1.48
N VAL A 196 -1.41 -13.19 1.12
CA VAL A 196 0.00 -12.79 1.03
C VAL A 196 0.25 -12.18 -0.33
N ARG A 197 0.88 -11.00 -0.35
CA ARG A 197 1.27 -10.28 -1.55
C ARG A 197 2.79 -10.22 -1.65
N ILE A 198 3.32 -10.57 -2.83
CA ILE A 198 4.76 -10.65 -3.07
C ILE A 198 5.07 -9.75 -4.27
N PRO A 199 5.60 -8.53 -4.05
CA PRO A 199 6.08 -7.70 -5.14
C PRO A 199 7.33 -8.36 -5.74
N VAL A 200 7.28 -8.73 -7.02
CA VAL A 200 8.36 -9.42 -7.73
C VAL A 200 9.15 -8.40 -8.53
N VAL A 201 10.41 -8.19 -8.13
CA VAL A 201 11.36 -7.26 -8.74
C VAL A 201 12.63 -8.02 -9.12
N ASN A 202 13.05 -7.99 -10.39
CA ASN A 202 14.10 -8.86 -10.93
C ASN A 202 15.44 -8.75 -10.17
N THR A 203 15.86 -7.53 -9.81
CA THR A 203 17.12 -7.29 -9.09
C THR A 203 17.04 -7.53 -7.58
N PHE A 204 15.87 -7.95 -7.07
CA PHE A 204 15.63 -8.02 -5.64
C PHE A 204 15.27 -9.44 -5.17
N ASN A 205 14.20 -10.05 -5.68
CA ASN A 205 13.64 -11.29 -5.14
C ASN A 205 13.11 -12.26 -6.21
N ALA A 206 13.42 -12.01 -7.50
CA ALA A 206 12.93 -12.84 -8.60
C ALA A 206 13.82 -14.06 -8.88
N SER A 207 14.96 -14.24 -8.19
CA SER A 207 15.77 -15.45 -8.37
C SER A 207 14.98 -16.68 -7.93
N LYS A 208 15.25 -17.83 -8.59
CA LYS A 208 14.60 -19.09 -8.21
C LYS A 208 14.85 -19.44 -6.74
N GLU A 209 16.04 -19.11 -6.22
CA GLU A 209 16.39 -19.35 -4.83
C GLU A 209 15.54 -18.52 -3.88
N ASP A 210 15.40 -17.21 -4.13
CA ASP A 210 14.56 -16.33 -3.32
C ASP A 210 13.09 -16.77 -3.32
N VAL A 211 12.57 -17.12 -4.52
CA VAL A 211 11.18 -17.57 -4.69
C VAL A 211 10.93 -18.88 -3.94
N MET A 212 11.88 -19.82 -3.99
CA MET A 212 11.79 -21.09 -3.26
C MET A 212 11.82 -20.86 -1.74
N GLN A 213 12.68 -19.98 -1.24
CA GLN A 213 12.70 -19.63 0.18
C GLN A 213 11.37 -19.04 0.65
N ILE A 214 10.78 -18.12 -0.15
CA ILE A 214 9.44 -17.57 0.15
C ILE A 214 8.40 -18.69 0.17
N LYS A 215 8.42 -19.59 -0.82
CA LYS A 215 7.49 -20.73 -0.90
C LYS A 215 7.62 -21.65 0.32
N GLU A 216 8.83 -22.09 0.66
CA GLU A 216 9.10 -22.94 1.83
C GLU A 216 8.63 -22.28 3.14
N PHE A 217 8.82 -20.97 3.27
CA PHE A 217 8.30 -20.24 4.42
C PHE A 217 6.76 -20.28 4.46
N LEU A 218 6.10 -19.98 3.34
CA LEU A 218 4.63 -19.92 3.26
C LEU A 218 3.97 -21.29 3.39
N ASP A 219 4.63 -22.39 3.00
CA ASP A 219 4.14 -23.76 3.17
C ASP A 219 3.93 -24.18 4.63
N ARG A 220 4.55 -23.45 5.55
CA ARG A 220 4.32 -23.62 7.01
C ARG A 220 2.94 -23.10 7.45
N PHE A 221 2.22 -22.39 6.58
CA PHE A 221 0.97 -21.69 6.89
C PHE A 221 -0.17 -22.09 5.93
N PRO A 222 -0.68 -23.33 6.03
CA PRO A 222 -1.62 -23.90 5.02
C PRO A 222 -2.97 -23.19 4.92
N ASN A 223 -3.34 -22.34 5.90
CA ASN A 223 -4.62 -21.64 5.92
C ASN A 223 -4.53 -20.20 5.36
N ILE A 224 -3.45 -19.85 4.65
CA ILE A 224 -3.41 -18.61 3.86
C ILE A 224 -4.46 -18.74 2.75
N GLU A 225 -5.39 -17.76 2.65
CA GLU A 225 -6.47 -17.84 1.65
C GLU A 225 -5.96 -17.65 0.21
N LYS A 226 -4.93 -16.83 0.02
CA LYS A 226 -4.35 -16.54 -1.32
C LYS A 226 -2.90 -16.11 -1.20
N ILE A 227 -2.08 -16.56 -2.16
CA ILE A 227 -0.75 -16.00 -2.42
C ILE A 227 -0.82 -15.28 -3.77
N GLU A 228 -0.40 -14.04 -3.83
CA GLU A 228 -0.48 -13.19 -5.00
C GLU A 228 0.87 -12.58 -5.33
N ALA A 229 1.48 -13.01 -6.42
CA ALA A 229 2.66 -12.35 -6.98
C ALA A 229 2.23 -11.08 -7.71
N LEU A 230 2.91 -9.96 -7.44
CA LEU A 230 2.67 -8.66 -8.05
C LEU A 230 3.87 -8.29 -8.92
N LYS A 231 3.67 -8.28 -10.24
CA LYS A 231 4.74 -7.94 -11.17
C LYS A 231 5.13 -6.46 -11.01
N TYR A 232 6.44 -6.20 -10.85
CA TYR A 232 6.96 -4.84 -10.87
C TYR A 232 6.63 -4.13 -12.19
N HIS A 233 6.29 -2.86 -12.09
CA HIS A 233 6.00 -1.97 -13.21
C HIS A 233 6.45 -0.54 -12.89
N GLU A 234 6.61 0.28 -13.92
CA GLU A 234 7.18 1.63 -13.83
C GLU A 234 6.13 2.76 -13.79
N LEU A 235 4.87 2.44 -13.52
CA LEU A 235 3.77 3.42 -13.52
C LEU A 235 3.95 4.55 -12.49
N GLY A 236 4.76 4.34 -11.45
CA GLY A 236 5.08 5.35 -10.43
C GLY A 236 6.21 6.32 -10.78
N LEU A 237 7.00 6.07 -11.84
CA LEU A 237 8.20 6.84 -12.19
C LEU A 237 7.96 8.34 -12.26
N HIS A 238 6.93 8.77 -12.99
CA HIS A 238 6.59 10.18 -13.13
C HIS A 238 6.31 10.91 -11.83
N LYS A 239 5.86 10.18 -10.78
CA LYS A 239 5.60 10.74 -9.45
C LYS A 239 6.90 11.16 -8.76
N TYR A 240 7.99 10.41 -8.99
CA TYR A 240 9.31 10.78 -8.45
C TYR A 240 9.80 12.08 -9.08
N GLU A 241 9.69 12.22 -10.41
CA GLU A 241 10.02 13.46 -11.11
C GLU A 241 9.22 14.65 -10.55
N MET A 242 7.89 14.46 -10.38
CA MET A 242 7.00 15.49 -9.84
C MET A 242 7.31 15.86 -8.38
N LEU A 243 7.94 14.97 -7.62
CA LEU A 243 8.41 15.21 -6.24
C LEU A 243 9.85 15.74 -6.19
N GLY A 244 10.53 15.86 -7.34
CA GLY A 244 11.95 16.20 -7.40
C GLY A 244 12.85 15.14 -6.75
N ARG A 245 12.45 13.87 -6.80
CA ARG A 245 13.17 12.72 -6.24
C ARG A 245 13.78 11.88 -7.36
N GLU A 246 14.93 11.29 -7.07
CA GLU A 246 15.55 10.31 -7.96
C GLU A 246 14.85 8.96 -7.81
N TYR A 247 14.62 8.27 -8.94
CA TYR A 247 14.22 6.87 -8.98
C TYR A 247 15.44 6.01 -9.30
N THR A 248 15.73 5.03 -8.47
CA THR A 248 17.02 4.33 -8.49
C THR A 248 17.03 3.00 -9.23
N LEU A 249 15.87 2.48 -9.62
CA LEU A 249 15.78 1.24 -10.40
C LEU A 249 15.70 1.57 -11.90
N GLY A 250 16.39 0.78 -12.70
CA GLY A 250 16.32 0.81 -14.14
C GLY A 250 15.58 -0.40 -14.73
N ASP A 251 15.69 -0.56 -16.06
CA ASP A 251 15.04 -1.65 -16.82
C ASP A 251 15.41 -3.05 -16.31
N GLU A 252 16.58 -3.18 -15.67
CA GLU A 252 17.03 -4.44 -15.06
C GLU A 252 16.14 -4.92 -13.91
N ALA A 253 15.30 -4.05 -13.36
CA ALA A 253 14.32 -4.43 -12.33
C ALA A 253 13.06 -5.09 -12.91
N LEU A 254 12.82 -4.96 -14.21
CA LEU A 254 11.69 -5.57 -14.89
C LEU A 254 11.85 -7.09 -14.96
N VAL A 255 10.75 -7.79 -14.71
CA VAL A 255 10.66 -9.24 -14.84
C VAL A 255 10.00 -9.58 -16.18
N SER A 256 10.56 -10.50 -16.94
CA SER A 256 9.92 -10.97 -18.18
C SER A 256 8.57 -11.63 -17.88
N ASP A 257 7.67 -11.67 -18.87
CA ASP A 257 6.37 -12.35 -18.69
C ASP A 257 6.57 -13.84 -18.42
N ALA A 258 7.54 -14.48 -19.08
CA ALA A 258 7.85 -15.90 -18.91
C ALA A 258 8.36 -16.20 -17.49
N ASP A 259 9.35 -15.44 -17.02
CA ASP A 259 9.88 -15.62 -15.67
C ASP A 259 8.81 -15.34 -14.60
N PHE A 260 7.95 -14.34 -14.82
CA PHE A 260 6.87 -14.03 -13.90
C PHE A 260 5.84 -15.17 -13.81
N GLU A 261 5.46 -15.79 -14.93
CA GLU A 261 4.54 -16.95 -14.92
C GLU A 261 5.20 -18.16 -14.25
N ASP A 262 6.50 -18.39 -14.44
CA ASP A 262 7.24 -19.44 -13.73
C ASP A 262 7.24 -19.19 -12.21
N ILE A 263 7.48 -17.95 -11.76
CA ILE A 263 7.42 -17.56 -10.35
C ILE A 263 6.02 -17.81 -9.78
N LYS A 264 4.98 -17.38 -10.47
CA LYS A 264 3.58 -17.63 -10.05
C LYS A 264 3.30 -19.13 -9.92
N SER A 265 3.80 -19.92 -10.89
CA SER A 265 3.64 -21.38 -10.86
C SER A 265 4.32 -22.01 -9.63
N ILE A 266 5.50 -21.54 -9.24
CA ILE A 266 6.19 -22.02 -8.02
C ILE A 266 5.40 -21.65 -6.77
N LEU A 267 5.00 -20.39 -6.64
CA LEU A 267 4.30 -19.89 -5.46
C LEU A 267 2.92 -20.53 -5.25
N ASN A 268 2.21 -20.89 -6.32
CA ASN A 268 0.85 -21.46 -6.28
C ASN A 268 0.81 -23.00 -6.33
N LYS A 269 1.94 -23.70 -6.41
CA LYS A 269 1.97 -25.16 -6.27
C LYS A 269 1.73 -25.54 -4.82
N ASN A 270 0.59 -26.17 -4.55
CA ASN A 270 0.32 -26.94 -3.33
C ASN A 270 1.01 -28.30 -3.38
#